data_27959597f5fca357bcdb671761ea5fef
#
_entry.id   27959597f5fca357bcdb671761ea5fef
#
_cell.length_a   1.000
_cell.length_b   1.000
_cell.length_c   1.000
_cell.angle_alpha   90.00
_cell.angle_beta   90.00
_cell.angle_gamma   90.00
#
_symmetry.space_group_name_H-M   'P 1'
#
loop_
_entity.id
_entity.type
_entity.pdbx_description
1 polymer ?
#
loop_
_entity_poly.entity_id
_entity_poly.type
_entity_poly.pdbx_seq_one_letter_code
_entity_poly.pdbx_strand_id
1 'polypeptide(L)'
;MARRPLPRILSNGSAQLARSRELARTAADSATDVLHPLITIARGLRRLAAAGRRRWTETPKERRGALLFLAASVVLVVALVPYGPLLAAITLMSAAAWQGRDRSPSASDGPDESQTQRLKSLYEALVPYFSAAEDPEPLYSHGGAWDKAFPTYAFDGSGRISQLVVRYPAYFTDGEAEARARIEHLLAAKSGRGREYHFTWDEEGNQLTVGVLLPLPVDIAAQHFVTTSGETVLGFTDPTRVQRTLPVTHGERQRDVPPVVWRTGLRSTEPHLLALGQPGSGTSTLLRSIALQALLHGDVVIVDGGGTGEYACLTGRDGVLAVEAGLAGVTASLEWAATETERRLIAANRAHQAGDPPPDDTKRPLWILLDRPTAFTHLAAADGRKDPQSLLQVPLRHGRPANVTVVVVDQLDSMDALIEPVRQHTRARVVLGPATAEQLESVLGAPPHTTPIDELPPGRGYARLGTGPVHRLQVPATPNPYDDATPDALCEAVLSLLPPRTTPADGETIPEQDQSEDVPEPVPTAEEPEPEPEPGAPETPEAAPAAVPVLTKET
;
A
#
# COMPACT_ATOMS: atom_id res chain seq x y z
N MET A 1 16.60 0.62 -70.45
CA MET A 1 16.01 1.83 -69.82
C MET A 1 16.03 1.65 -68.30
N ALA A 2 17.01 2.26 -67.65
CA ALA A 2 17.24 2.13 -66.21
C ALA A 2 16.41 3.21 -65.48
N ARG A 3 15.58 2.77 -64.51
CA ARG A 3 14.86 3.69 -63.62
C ARG A 3 15.79 4.06 -62.46
N ARG A 4 16.06 5.34 -62.33
CA ARG A 4 16.81 5.95 -61.21
C ARG A 4 16.02 5.82 -59.89
N PRO A 5 16.68 5.55 -58.76
CA PRO A 5 16.04 5.58 -57.43
C PRO A 5 15.83 7.04 -56.96
N LEU A 6 14.66 7.30 -56.36
CA LEU A 6 14.29 8.55 -55.72
C LEU A 6 15.07 8.79 -54.40
N PRO A 7 15.39 10.02 -54.00
CA PRO A 7 16.24 10.31 -52.85
C PRO A 7 15.50 10.10 -51.53
N ARG A 8 16.25 9.54 -50.54
CA ARG A 8 15.88 9.26 -49.15
C ARG A 8 15.74 10.53 -48.30
N ILE A 9 14.88 11.46 -48.61
CA ILE A 9 14.69 12.71 -47.82
C ILE A 9 13.42 12.66 -46.96
N LEU A 10 12.57 11.65 -47.06
CA LEU A 10 11.29 11.59 -46.33
C LEU A 10 11.28 10.71 -45.04
N SER A 11 12.41 10.12 -44.63
CA SER A 11 12.44 9.28 -43.44
C SER A 11 12.83 10.04 -42.14
N ASN A 12 13.27 11.30 -42.22
CA ASN A 12 13.68 12.07 -41.04
C ASN A 12 12.59 12.95 -40.42
N GLY A 13 11.42 13.06 -41.09
CA GLY A 13 10.32 13.91 -40.60
C GLY A 13 9.57 13.31 -39.41
N SER A 14 9.45 11.99 -39.35
CA SER A 14 8.72 11.33 -38.26
C SER A 14 9.49 11.31 -36.91
N ALA A 15 10.82 11.22 -36.98
CA ALA A 15 11.66 11.25 -35.77
C ALA A 15 11.77 12.67 -35.16
N GLN A 16 11.72 13.72 -36.00
CA GLN A 16 11.67 15.09 -35.51
C GLN A 16 10.30 15.46 -34.92
N LEU A 17 9.20 14.95 -35.50
CA LEU A 17 7.86 15.13 -34.96
C LEU A 17 7.64 14.36 -33.65
N ALA A 18 8.26 13.20 -33.47
CA ALA A 18 8.24 12.47 -32.21
C ALA A 18 9.00 13.23 -31.11
N ARG A 19 10.22 13.72 -31.42
CA ARG A 19 11.01 14.55 -30.48
C ARG A 19 10.35 15.88 -30.13
N SER A 20 9.70 16.54 -31.08
CA SER A 20 8.97 17.78 -30.80
C SER A 20 7.71 17.55 -29.96
N ARG A 21 7.05 16.39 -30.10
CA ARG A 21 5.94 16.00 -29.21
C ARG A 21 6.40 15.63 -27.80
N GLU A 22 7.56 15.00 -27.68
CA GLU A 22 8.15 14.66 -26.40
C GLU A 22 8.64 15.90 -25.64
N LEU A 23 9.29 16.84 -26.35
CA LEU A 23 9.66 18.14 -25.82
C LEU A 23 8.44 19.00 -25.47
N ALA A 24 7.37 18.93 -26.26
CA ALA A 24 6.12 19.63 -25.94
C ALA A 24 5.40 19.01 -24.72
N ARG A 25 5.47 17.69 -24.51
CA ARG A 25 4.95 17.03 -23.29
C ARG A 25 5.77 17.39 -22.08
N THR A 26 7.10 17.32 -22.16
CA THR A 26 8.00 17.70 -21.04
C THR A 26 7.86 19.19 -20.69
N ALA A 27 7.64 20.06 -21.69
CA ALA A 27 7.35 21.47 -21.47
C ALA A 27 5.94 21.70 -20.89
N ALA A 28 4.95 20.86 -21.25
CA ALA A 28 3.60 20.92 -20.69
C ALA A 28 3.57 20.44 -19.23
N ASP A 29 4.30 19.38 -18.89
CA ASP A 29 4.40 18.87 -17.51
C ASP A 29 5.13 19.86 -16.61
N SER A 30 6.25 20.45 -17.11
CA SER A 30 6.94 21.54 -16.40
C SER A 30 6.09 22.82 -16.31
N ALA A 31 5.24 23.09 -17.33
CA ALA A 31 4.32 24.22 -17.31
C ALA A 31 3.15 23.99 -16.33
N THR A 32 2.72 22.74 -16.11
CA THR A 32 1.65 22.44 -15.16
C THR A 32 2.10 22.66 -13.73
N ASP A 33 3.34 22.27 -13.38
CA ASP A 33 3.92 22.54 -12.06
C ASP A 33 4.16 24.03 -11.80
N VAL A 34 4.54 24.79 -12.85
CA VAL A 34 4.70 26.24 -12.75
C VAL A 34 3.34 26.96 -12.83
N LEU A 35 2.34 26.38 -13.53
CA LEU A 35 1.02 26.99 -13.68
C LEU A 35 0.10 26.75 -12.49
N HIS A 36 0.31 25.69 -11.70
CA HIS A 36 -0.51 25.44 -10.52
C HIS A 36 -0.49 26.59 -9.49
N PRO A 37 0.67 27.16 -9.11
CA PRO A 37 0.69 28.37 -8.29
C PRO A 37 0.07 29.58 -9.01
N LEU A 38 0.21 29.70 -10.33
CA LEU A 38 -0.41 30.78 -11.10
C LEU A 38 -1.94 30.67 -11.15
N ILE A 39 -2.49 29.46 -11.25
CA ILE A 39 -3.94 29.22 -11.17
C ILE A 39 -4.45 29.53 -9.77
N THR A 40 -3.71 29.14 -8.73
CA THR A 40 -4.07 29.48 -7.34
C THR A 40 -4.03 30.99 -7.11
N ILE A 41 -3.01 31.68 -7.61
CA ILE A 41 -2.87 33.13 -7.59
C ILE A 41 -4.02 33.79 -8.37
N ALA A 42 -4.36 33.30 -9.57
CA ALA A 42 -5.44 33.82 -10.38
C ALA A 42 -6.81 33.65 -9.68
N ARG A 43 -7.05 32.51 -9.03
CA ARG A 43 -8.25 32.32 -8.19
C ARG A 43 -8.28 33.26 -6.99
N GLY A 44 -7.13 33.45 -6.31
CA GLY A 44 -7.01 34.39 -5.20
C GLY A 44 -7.27 35.84 -5.64
N LEU A 45 -6.69 36.27 -6.75
CA LEU A 45 -6.94 37.60 -7.34
C LEU A 45 -8.41 37.80 -7.70
N ARG A 46 -9.05 36.78 -8.26
CA ARG A 46 -10.49 36.85 -8.59
C ARG A 46 -11.37 36.94 -7.33
N ARG A 47 -11.04 36.21 -6.26
CA ARG A 47 -11.71 36.31 -4.95
C ARG A 47 -11.49 37.68 -4.30
N LEU A 48 -10.25 38.20 -4.34
CA LEU A 48 -9.93 39.56 -3.85
C LEU A 48 -10.69 40.64 -4.62
N ALA A 49 -10.75 40.53 -5.96
CA ALA A 49 -11.52 41.46 -6.79
C ALA A 49 -13.02 41.39 -6.50
N ALA A 50 -13.57 40.18 -6.27
CA ALA A 50 -14.99 40.00 -5.90
C ALA A 50 -15.29 40.55 -4.49
N ALA A 51 -14.39 40.31 -3.52
CA ALA A 51 -14.49 40.85 -2.17
C ALA A 51 -14.38 42.38 -2.16
N GLY A 52 -13.42 42.93 -2.95
CA GLY A 52 -13.26 44.36 -3.14
C GLY A 52 -14.50 45.01 -3.74
N ARG A 53 -15.11 44.34 -4.74
CA ARG A 53 -16.35 44.83 -5.38
C ARG A 53 -17.54 44.81 -4.43
N ARG A 54 -17.68 43.81 -3.57
CA ARG A 54 -18.74 43.74 -2.53
C ARG A 54 -18.54 44.84 -1.50
N ARG A 55 -17.35 45.02 -0.94
CA ARG A 55 -17.05 46.12 0.01
C ARG A 55 -17.26 47.49 -0.62
N TRP A 56 -16.95 47.65 -1.91
CA TRP A 56 -17.21 48.92 -2.64
C TRP A 56 -18.71 49.22 -2.73
N THR A 57 -19.55 48.23 -2.97
CA THR A 57 -21.00 48.44 -3.05
C THR A 57 -21.65 48.69 -1.68
N GLU A 58 -21.12 48.13 -0.62
CA GLU A 58 -21.58 48.24 0.76
C GLU A 58 -21.10 49.53 1.45
N THR A 59 -20.04 50.17 0.92
CA THR A 59 -19.45 51.36 1.53
C THR A 59 -20.27 52.62 1.16
N PRO A 60 -20.73 53.43 2.15
CA PRO A 60 -21.42 54.70 1.93
C PRO A 60 -20.61 55.65 1.01
N LYS A 61 -21.31 56.39 0.14
CA LYS A 61 -20.69 57.26 -0.87
C LYS A 61 -19.67 58.24 -0.27
N GLU A 62 -19.89 58.69 0.95
CA GLU A 62 -19.01 59.65 1.67
C GLU A 62 -17.64 59.08 2.05
N ARG A 63 -17.49 57.75 2.23
CA ARG A 63 -16.23 57.10 2.59
C ARG A 63 -15.46 56.54 1.39
N ARG A 64 -16.06 56.51 0.20
CA ARG A 64 -15.42 56.01 -1.03
C ARG A 64 -14.22 56.84 -1.46
N GLY A 65 -14.26 58.16 -1.20
CA GLY A 65 -13.11 59.03 -1.49
C GLY A 65 -11.86 58.69 -0.68
N ALA A 66 -12.02 58.44 0.61
CA ALA A 66 -10.90 58.04 1.48
C ALA A 66 -10.28 56.70 1.07
N LEU A 67 -11.09 55.73 0.66
CA LEU A 67 -10.61 54.43 0.17
C LEU A 67 -9.93 54.54 -1.18
N LEU A 68 -10.41 55.37 -2.10
CA LEU A 68 -9.75 55.67 -3.36
C LEU A 68 -8.41 56.39 -3.14
N PHE A 69 -8.37 57.36 -2.22
CA PHE A 69 -7.14 58.07 -1.88
C PHE A 69 -6.10 57.08 -1.29
N LEU A 70 -6.51 56.22 -0.39
CA LEU A 70 -5.63 55.21 0.21
C LEU A 70 -5.10 54.20 -0.84
N ALA A 71 -5.96 53.73 -1.74
CA ALA A 71 -5.56 52.85 -2.84
C ALA A 71 -4.61 53.55 -3.83
N ALA A 72 -4.92 54.78 -4.18
CA ALA A 72 -4.06 55.61 -5.05
C ALA A 72 -2.70 55.90 -4.39
N SER A 73 -2.68 56.18 -3.08
CA SER A 73 -1.45 56.39 -2.32
C SER A 73 -0.57 55.15 -2.28
N VAL A 74 -1.16 53.98 -2.08
CA VAL A 74 -0.43 52.69 -2.13
C VAL A 74 0.15 52.43 -3.51
N VAL A 75 -0.60 52.68 -4.58
CA VAL A 75 -0.11 52.54 -5.97
C VAL A 75 1.00 53.53 -6.25
N LEU A 76 0.88 54.78 -5.79
CA LEU A 76 1.89 55.82 -5.97
C LEU A 76 3.20 55.48 -5.22
N VAL A 77 3.12 55.01 -3.98
CA VAL A 77 4.27 54.58 -3.19
C VAL A 77 4.98 53.40 -3.86
N VAL A 78 4.19 52.44 -4.35
CA VAL A 78 4.73 51.25 -5.06
C VAL A 78 5.40 51.63 -6.39
N ALA A 79 4.86 52.63 -7.10
CA ALA A 79 5.40 53.10 -8.37
C ALA A 79 6.67 53.96 -8.21
N LEU A 80 6.83 54.63 -7.07
CA LEU A 80 7.94 55.57 -6.82
C LEU A 80 9.19 54.88 -6.21
N VAL A 81 9.07 53.67 -5.66
CA VAL A 81 10.19 52.94 -5.06
C VAL A 81 10.74 51.90 -6.06
N PRO A 82 12.06 51.88 -6.40
CA PRO A 82 12.62 50.97 -7.40
C PRO A 82 12.33 49.51 -7.20
N TYR A 83 12.12 49.07 -5.93
CA TYR A 83 11.76 47.69 -5.57
C TYR A 83 10.28 47.54 -5.22
N GLY A 84 9.50 48.61 -5.25
CA GLY A 84 8.09 48.61 -4.89
C GLY A 84 7.22 47.69 -5.74
N PRO A 85 7.39 47.64 -7.07
CA PRO A 85 6.65 46.72 -7.92
C PRO A 85 6.90 45.26 -7.58
N LEU A 86 8.14 44.89 -7.23
CA LEU A 86 8.53 43.54 -6.87
C LEU A 86 7.96 43.12 -5.50
N LEU A 87 8.05 44.00 -4.50
CA LEU A 87 7.47 43.79 -3.18
C LEU A 87 5.94 43.74 -3.22
N ALA A 88 5.32 44.61 -4.05
CA ALA A 88 3.87 44.56 -4.25
C ALA A 88 3.44 43.29 -4.98
N ALA A 89 4.19 42.80 -5.95
CA ALA A 89 3.93 41.53 -6.61
C ALA A 89 4.05 40.37 -5.62
N ILE A 90 5.10 40.34 -4.78
CA ILE A 90 5.31 39.31 -3.76
C ILE A 90 4.19 39.36 -2.71
N THR A 91 3.81 40.52 -2.21
CA THR A 91 2.72 40.66 -1.22
C THR A 91 1.36 40.34 -1.82
N LEU A 92 1.10 40.73 -3.06
CA LEU A 92 -0.12 40.37 -3.78
C LEU A 92 -0.18 38.87 -4.09
N MET A 93 0.94 38.28 -4.51
CA MET A 93 1.05 36.82 -4.73
C MET A 93 0.89 36.05 -3.42
N SER A 94 1.51 36.51 -2.34
CA SER A 94 1.36 35.89 -1.02
C SER A 94 -0.08 36.00 -0.49
N ALA A 95 -0.71 37.17 -0.65
CA ALA A 95 -2.12 37.38 -0.27
C ALA A 95 -3.06 36.58 -1.17
N ALA A 96 -2.80 36.52 -2.47
CA ALA A 96 -3.59 35.73 -3.40
C ALA A 96 -3.41 34.23 -3.17
N ALA A 97 -2.19 33.75 -2.87
CA ALA A 97 -1.92 32.38 -2.49
C ALA A 97 -2.57 32.02 -1.15
N TRP A 98 -2.56 32.95 -0.19
CA TRP A 98 -3.27 32.78 1.08
C TRP A 98 -4.80 32.68 0.89
N GLN A 99 -5.36 33.58 0.06
CA GLN A 99 -6.80 33.60 -0.23
C GLN A 99 -7.22 32.47 -1.19
N GLY A 100 -6.31 32.01 -2.04
CA GLY A 100 -6.53 30.91 -2.98
C GLY A 100 -6.33 29.51 -2.38
N ARG A 101 -5.80 29.42 -1.17
CA ARG A 101 -5.86 28.16 -0.40
C ARG A 101 -7.34 27.89 -0.17
N ASP A 102 -7.80 26.72 -0.62
CA ASP A 102 -9.13 26.23 -0.31
C ASP A 102 -9.25 26.13 1.22
N ARG A 103 -9.66 27.24 1.83
CA ARG A 103 -10.29 27.15 3.13
C ARG A 103 -11.59 26.44 2.86
N SER A 104 -11.75 25.23 3.41
CA SER A 104 -13.05 24.61 3.52
C SER A 104 -14.07 25.68 3.89
N PRO A 105 -15.26 25.71 3.25
CA PRO A 105 -16.26 26.75 3.49
C PRO A 105 -16.77 26.59 4.93
N SER A 106 -16.12 27.25 5.85
CA SER A 106 -16.64 27.35 7.19
C SER A 106 -15.90 28.43 7.94
N ALA A 107 -16.61 29.43 8.27
CA ALA A 107 -16.52 30.20 9.50
C ALA A 107 -17.27 31.53 9.33
N SER A 108 -18.54 31.45 8.96
CA SER A 108 -19.45 32.58 9.18
C SER A 108 -20.66 32.25 10.08
N ASP A 109 -20.92 30.95 10.30
CA ASP A 109 -21.84 30.51 11.34
C ASP A 109 -21.09 29.54 12.24
N GLY A 110 -21.16 29.73 13.59
CA GLY A 110 -20.62 28.80 14.57
C GLY A 110 -21.20 27.38 14.35
N PRO A 111 -20.67 26.38 15.08
CA PRO A 111 -21.13 25.01 14.89
C PRO A 111 -22.65 24.94 15.14
N ASP A 112 -23.35 24.16 14.35
CA ASP A 112 -24.76 23.89 14.60
C ASP A 112 -24.95 23.19 15.95
N GLU A 113 -26.21 23.06 16.40
CA GLU A 113 -26.52 22.49 17.70
C GLU A 113 -26.00 21.05 17.83
N SER A 114 -26.07 20.26 16.75
CA SER A 114 -25.61 18.87 16.72
C SER A 114 -24.07 18.78 16.76
N GLN A 115 -23.40 19.67 16.06
CA GLN A 115 -21.94 19.79 16.04
C GLN A 115 -21.41 20.27 17.41
N THR A 116 -22.09 21.25 18.01
CA THR A 116 -21.79 21.72 19.37
C THR A 116 -21.93 20.60 20.39
N GLN A 117 -22.99 19.81 20.29
CA GLN A 117 -23.21 18.67 21.18
C GLN A 117 -22.09 17.60 21.03
N ARG A 118 -21.62 17.37 19.79
CA ARG A 118 -20.48 16.47 19.54
C ARG A 118 -19.19 16.98 20.17
N LEU A 119 -18.87 18.28 19.98
CA LEU A 119 -17.69 18.88 20.59
C LEU A 119 -17.75 18.82 22.12
N LYS A 120 -18.91 19.09 22.72
CA LYS A 120 -19.12 18.94 24.17
C LYS A 120 -18.92 17.49 24.63
N SER A 121 -19.52 16.54 23.92
CA SER A 121 -19.35 15.11 24.25
C SER A 121 -17.90 14.66 24.17
N LEU A 122 -17.16 15.15 23.16
CA LEU A 122 -15.74 14.85 23.00
C LEU A 122 -14.89 15.50 24.11
N TYR A 123 -15.20 16.75 24.45
CA TYR A 123 -14.56 17.46 25.54
C TYR A 123 -14.75 16.72 26.88
N GLU A 124 -15.99 16.34 27.22
CA GLU A 124 -16.28 15.57 28.44
C GLU A 124 -15.55 14.22 28.47
N ALA A 125 -15.37 13.58 27.32
CA ALA A 125 -14.64 12.32 27.23
C ALA A 125 -13.13 12.50 27.48
N LEU A 126 -12.58 13.70 27.23
CA LEU A 126 -11.17 14.03 27.48
C LEU A 126 -10.90 14.50 28.92
N VAL A 127 -11.93 14.96 29.64
CA VAL A 127 -11.78 15.45 31.04
C VAL A 127 -11.02 14.47 31.93
N PRO A 128 -11.31 13.15 31.97
CA PRO A 128 -10.60 12.22 32.85
C PRO A 128 -9.09 12.10 32.58
N TYR A 129 -8.65 12.49 31.38
CA TYR A 129 -7.25 12.36 30.94
C TYR A 129 -6.46 13.67 31.08
N PHE A 130 -7.15 14.81 31.03
CA PHE A 130 -6.54 16.13 31.01
C PHE A 130 -6.88 17.00 32.22
N SER A 131 -7.64 16.50 33.20
CA SER A 131 -7.89 17.20 34.43
C SER A 131 -6.94 16.77 35.53
N ALA A 132 -6.45 17.73 36.33
CA ALA A 132 -5.72 17.48 37.56
C ALA A 132 -6.41 18.22 38.71
N ALA A 133 -6.53 17.56 39.85
CA ALA A 133 -7.21 18.14 41.02
C ALA A 133 -6.45 19.36 41.61
N GLU A 134 -5.16 19.48 41.29
CA GLU A 134 -4.27 20.54 41.80
C GLU A 134 -4.23 21.77 40.86
N ASP A 135 -4.86 21.71 39.71
CA ASP A 135 -4.88 22.82 38.73
C ASP A 135 -5.94 23.86 39.15
N PRO A 136 -5.55 25.10 39.48
CA PRO A 136 -6.48 26.14 39.93
C PRO A 136 -7.37 26.67 38.79
N GLU A 137 -6.93 26.57 37.54
CA GLU A 137 -7.68 26.99 36.35
C GLU A 137 -7.67 25.88 35.28
N PRO A 138 -8.31 24.74 35.54
CA PRO A 138 -8.22 23.60 34.66
C PRO A 138 -8.82 23.90 33.27
N LEU A 139 -8.05 23.62 32.21
CA LEU A 139 -8.54 23.69 30.85
C LEU A 139 -9.68 22.66 30.61
N TYR A 140 -9.63 21.55 31.33
CA TYR A 140 -10.63 20.48 31.30
C TYR A 140 -11.28 20.28 32.65
N SER A 141 -12.60 20.50 32.69
CA SER A 141 -13.44 20.25 33.88
C SER A 141 -14.85 19.83 33.41
N HIS A 142 -15.55 19.04 34.20
CA HIS A 142 -16.92 18.64 33.87
C HIS A 142 -17.83 19.86 33.70
N GLY A 143 -18.51 19.95 32.56
CA GLY A 143 -19.33 21.09 32.21
C GLY A 143 -18.57 22.36 31.80
N GLY A 144 -17.25 22.26 31.61
CA GLY A 144 -16.39 23.37 31.23
C GLY A 144 -16.56 23.88 29.79
N ALA A 145 -15.75 24.87 29.45
CA ALA A 145 -15.80 25.56 28.15
C ALA A 145 -14.96 24.81 27.09
N TRP A 146 -15.60 24.03 26.25
CA TRP A 146 -14.96 23.25 25.19
C TRP A 146 -14.25 24.12 24.14
N ASP A 147 -14.71 25.34 23.91
CA ASP A 147 -14.18 26.30 22.94
C ASP A 147 -12.75 26.76 23.25
N LYS A 148 -12.37 26.77 24.51
CA LYS A 148 -10.98 27.02 24.95
C LYS A 148 -10.05 25.85 24.63
N ALA A 149 -10.57 24.62 24.74
CA ALA A 149 -9.83 23.39 24.51
C ALA A 149 -9.69 23.07 23.01
N PHE A 150 -10.68 23.46 22.20
CA PHE A 150 -10.73 23.20 20.76
C PHE A 150 -10.68 24.50 19.95
N PRO A 151 -9.49 25.10 19.75
CA PRO A 151 -9.36 26.39 19.07
C PRO A 151 -9.70 26.31 17.57
N THR A 152 -9.59 25.14 16.97
CA THR A 152 -9.87 24.93 15.56
C THR A 152 -10.57 23.59 15.36
N TYR A 153 -11.66 23.61 14.62
CA TYR A 153 -12.41 22.41 14.26
C TYR A 153 -13.05 22.60 12.88
N ALA A 154 -13.27 21.49 12.19
CA ALA A 154 -14.01 21.44 10.94
C ALA A 154 -14.89 20.18 10.90
N PHE A 155 -16.01 20.29 10.22
CA PHE A 155 -16.94 19.18 9.99
C PHE A 155 -17.04 18.89 8.50
N ASP A 156 -17.30 17.65 8.15
CA ASP A 156 -17.63 17.25 6.79
C ASP A 156 -19.12 17.50 6.47
N GLY A 157 -19.51 17.23 5.23
CA GLY A 157 -20.88 17.41 4.77
C GLY A 157 -21.94 16.55 5.50
N SER A 158 -21.51 15.54 6.26
CA SER A 158 -22.36 14.69 7.11
C SER A 158 -22.39 15.15 8.58
N GLY A 159 -21.76 16.29 8.90
CA GLY A 159 -21.66 16.83 10.25
C GLY A 159 -20.72 16.04 11.18
N ARG A 160 -19.79 15.25 10.62
CA ARG A 160 -18.76 14.52 11.38
C ARG A 160 -17.48 15.34 11.39
N ILE A 161 -16.70 15.25 12.49
CA ILE A 161 -15.43 15.96 12.62
C ILE A 161 -14.48 15.51 11.49
N SER A 162 -13.99 16.45 10.71
CA SER A 162 -12.97 16.24 9.67
C SER A 162 -11.58 16.73 10.09
N GLN A 163 -11.54 17.76 10.95
CA GLN A 163 -10.31 18.27 11.54
C GLN A 163 -10.61 18.79 12.93
N LEU A 164 -9.69 18.62 13.87
CA LEU A 164 -9.79 19.11 15.23
C LEU A 164 -8.39 19.43 15.75
N VAL A 165 -8.24 20.60 16.38
CA VAL A 165 -7.05 20.91 17.17
C VAL A 165 -7.47 20.87 18.64
N VAL A 166 -6.81 20.01 19.39
CA VAL A 166 -7.01 19.80 20.83
C VAL A 166 -5.85 20.44 21.57
N ARG A 167 -6.11 21.40 22.43
CA ARG A 167 -5.14 21.88 23.42
C ARG A 167 -5.15 20.96 24.61
N TYR A 168 -3.98 20.62 25.13
CA TYR A 168 -3.87 19.84 26.33
C TYR A 168 -2.97 20.56 27.36
N PRO A 169 -3.13 20.28 28.66
CA PRO A 169 -2.37 20.94 29.71
C PRO A 169 -0.90 20.48 29.68
N ALA A 170 0.02 21.38 30.07
CA ALA A 170 1.47 21.13 30.05
C ALA A 170 1.92 19.99 30.97
N TYR A 171 1.11 19.60 31.95
CA TYR A 171 1.41 18.46 32.82
C TYR A 171 1.03 17.10 32.23
N PHE A 172 0.39 17.07 31.04
CA PHE A 172 0.10 15.82 30.35
C PHE A 172 1.41 15.20 29.85
N THR A 173 1.59 13.91 30.10
CA THR A 173 2.80 13.17 29.73
C THR A 173 2.79 12.76 28.25
N ASP A 174 2.84 13.76 27.37
CA ASP A 174 2.84 13.57 25.91
C ASP A 174 4.10 12.90 25.37
N GLY A 175 5.19 12.82 26.13
CA GLY A 175 6.38 12.02 25.82
C GLY A 175 6.17 10.51 25.95
N GLU A 176 5.12 10.05 26.63
CA GLU A 176 4.80 8.64 26.84
C GLU A 176 3.91 8.09 25.71
N ALA A 177 4.40 7.06 25.02
CA ALA A 177 3.68 6.45 23.90
C ALA A 177 2.30 5.90 24.31
N GLU A 178 2.18 5.31 25.51
CA GLU A 178 0.91 4.79 26.02
C GLU A 178 -0.11 5.90 26.31
N ALA A 179 0.34 7.03 26.86
CA ALA A 179 -0.54 8.18 27.13
C ALA A 179 -1.10 8.74 25.83
N ARG A 180 -0.26 8.91 24.81
CA ARG A 180 -0.69 9.30 23.45
C ARG A 180 -1.68 8.31 22.86
N ALA A 181 -1.36 7.03 22.88
CA ALA A 181 -2.21 5.97 22.30
C ALA A 181 -3.61 5.95 22.90
N ARG A 182 -3.75 6.18 24.22
CA ARG A 182 -5.05 6.26 24.90
C ARG A 182 -5.90 7.41 24.35
N ILE A 183 -5.29 8.60 24.19
CA ILE A 183 -5.98 9.78 23.64
C ILE A 183 -6.36 9.56 22.18
N GLU A 184 -5.45 9.05 21.36
CA GLU A 184 -5.67 8.76 19.94
C GLU A 184 -6.81 7.75 19.76
N HIS A 185 -6.81 6.68 20.55
CA HIS A 185 -7.89 5.68 20.53
C HIS A 185 -9.24 6.27 20.94
N LEU A 186 -9.27 7.10 22.00
CA LEU A 186 -10.49 7.79 22.43
C LEU A 186 -11.02 8.71 21.34
N LEU A 187 -10.16 9.53 20.75
CA LEU A 187 -10.51 10.48 19.69
C LEU A 187 -11.02 9.75 18.45
N ALA A 188 -10.36 8.69 18.02
CA ALA A 188 -10.81 7.87 16.90
C ALA A 188 -12.20 7.26 17.15
N ALA A 189 -12.41 6.68 18.34
CA ALA A 189 -13.69 6.07 18.72
C ALA A 189 -14.85 7.08 18.79
N LYS A 190 -14.58 8.30 19.25
CA LYS A 190 -15.61 9.35 19.45
C LYS A 190 -15.83 10.22 18.23
N SER A 191 -14.82 10.45 17.39
CA SER A 191 -14.94 11.26 16.17
C SER A 191 -15.63 10.52 15.03
N GLY A 192 -15.73 9.19 15.09
CA GLY A 192 -16.51 8.38 14.17
C GLY A 192 -15.77 7.16 13.65
N ARG A 193 -16.32 5.99 13.91
CA ARG A 193 -15.78 4.71 13.45
C ARG A 193 -15.76 4.59 11.93
N GLY A 194 -14.90 3.74 11.41
CA GLY A 194 -14.75 3.46 9.98
C GLY A 194 -14.00 4.55 9.19
N ARG A 195 -13.21 5.38 9.88
CA ARG A 195 -12.35 6.39 9.28
C ARG A 195 -10.93 6.24 9.80
N GLU A 196 -9.97 6.56 8.96
CA GLU A 196 -8.57 6.65 9.35
C GLU A 196 -8.24 8.09 9.78
N TYR A 197 -7.63 8.22 10.94
CA TYR A 197 -7.25 9.50 11.52
C TYR A 197 -5.73 9.62 11.53
N HIS A 198 -5.26 10.83 11.29
CA HIS A 198 -3.86 11.21 11.48
C HIS A 198 -3.75 12.11 12.69
N PHE A 199 -2.81 11.79 13.57
CA PHE A 199 -2.50 12.53 14.78
C PHE A 199 -1.14 13.19 14.65
N THR A 200 -1.08 14.49 14.94
CA THR A 200 0.18 15.24 14.99
C THR A 200 0.27 15.93 16.33
N TRP A 201 1.22 15.50 17.14
CA TRP A 201 1.51 16.09 18.43
C TRP A 201 2.52 17.22 18.26
N ASP A 202 2.19 18.38 18.81
CA ASP A 202 3.07 19.54 18.98
C ASP A 202 3.35 19.69 20.49
N GLU A 203 4.45 19.11 20.93
CA GLU A 203 4.86 19.07 22.32
C GLU A 203 5.23 20.46 22.84
N GLU A 204 5.81 21.32 21.99
CA GLU A 204 6.16 22.69 22.37
C GLU A 204 4.93 23.57 22.52
N GLY A 205 3.95 23.39 21.64
CA GLY A 205 2.69 24.13 21.66
C GLY A 205 1.60 23.51 22.53
N ASN A 206 1.81 22.34 23.13
CA ASN A 206 0.80 21.57 23.86
C ASN A 206 -0.49 21.39 23.04
N GLN A 207 -0.35 21.00 21.78
CA GLN A 207 -1.46 20.84 20.85
C GLN A 207 -1.40 19.48 20.16
N LEU A 208 -2.56 18.89 19.99
CA LEU A 208 -2.77 17.70 19.17
C LEU A 208 -3.68 18.06 18.00
N THR A 209 -3.17 17.92 16.80
CA THR A 209 -3.96 18.06 15.58
C THR A 209 -4.46 16.69 15.13
N VAL A 210 -5.76 16.57 15.00
CA VAL A 210 -6.46 15.39 14.49
C VAL A 210 -7.03 15.71 13.12
N GLY A 211 -6.70 14.91 12.13
CA GLY A 211 -7.21 15.04 10.77
C GLY A 211 -7.76 13.72 10.25
N VAL A 212 -8.85 13.76 9.51
CA VAL A 212 -9.37 12.59 8.79
C VAL A 212 -8.60 12.43 7.49
N LEU A 213 -8.09 11.25 7.25
CA LEU A 213 -7.42 10.91 6.00
C LEU A 213 -8.45 10.56 4.92
N LEU A 214 -8.21 11.03 3.71
CA LEU A 214 -9.00 10.63 2.55
C LEU A 214 -8.80 9.14 2.27
N PRO A 215 -9.85 8.44 1.79
CA PRO A 215 -9.70 7.06 1.34
C PRO A 215 -8.66 6.98 0.22
N LEU A 216 -7.76 6.00 0.30
CA LEU A 216 -6.86 5.71 -0.83
C LEU A 216 -7.66 5.14 -2.00
N PRO A 217 -7.20 5.38 -3.25
CA PRO A 217 -7.92 4.91 -4.44
C PRO A 217 -7.89 3.38 -4.53
N VAL A 218 -9.06 2.76 -4.62
CA VAL A 218 -9.24 1.30 -4.79
C VAL A 218 -9.45 0.89 -6.25
N ASP A 219 -9.53 1.85 -7.15
CA ASP A 219 -9.91 1.71 -8.56
C ASP A 219 -8.72 1.63 -9.53
N ILE A 220 -7.50 1.41 -8.99
CA ILE A 220 -6.30 1.27 -9.82
C ILE A 220 -6.12 -0.20 -10.16
N ALA A 221 -6.32 -0.54 -11.43
CA ALA A 221 -6.09 -1.87 -11.97
C ALA A 221 -4.60 -2.13 -12.25
N ALA A 222 -4.26 -3.40 -12.45
CA ALA A 222 -2.95 -3.82 -12.96
C ALA A 222 -2.64 -3.13 -14.28
N GLN A 223 -1.45 -2.55 -14.42
CA GLN A 223 -0.97 -1.86 -15.60
C GLN A 223 0.55 -1.72 -15.58
N HIS A 224 1.14 -1.34 -16.71
CA HIS A 224 2.55 -0.98 -16.74
C HIS A 224 2.78 0.34 -16.00
N PHE A 225 3.48 0.29 -14.89
CA PHE A 225 3.88 1.48 -14.14
C PHE A 225 5.18 2.06 -14.71
N VAL A 226 5.25 3.39 -14.79
CA VAL A 226 6.46 4.10 -15.26
C VAL A 226 7.49 4.14 -14.13
N THR A 227 8.31 3.09 -14.08
CA THR A 227 9.39 2.91 -13.09
C THR A 227 10.74 2.76 -13.77
N THR A 228 11.82 2.91 -13.00
CA THR A 228 13.17 2.60 -13.46
C THR A 228 13.51 1.14 -13.14
N SER A 229 14.53 0.59 -13.80
CA SER A 229 15.00 -0.76 -13.52
C SER A 229 15.36 -0.94 -12.03
N GLY A 230 14.85 -1.98 -11.42
CA GLY A 230 15.01 -2.25 -9.99
C GLY A 230 14.01 -1.51 -9.09
N GLU A 231 13.01 -0.85 -9.63
CA GLU A 231 11.88 -0.29 -8.89
C GLU A 231 10.61 -1.12 -9.13
N THR A 232 9.91 -1.45 -8.07
CA THR A 232 8.64 -2.18 -8.08
C THR A 232 7.60 -1.38 -7.30
N VAL A 233 6.45 -1.13 -7.88
CA VAL A 233 5.33 -0.46 -7.21
C VAL A 233 4.59 -1.47 -6.35
N LEU A 234 4.62 -1.30 -5.04
CA LEU A 234 3.83 -2.12 -4.12
C LEU A 234 2.37 -1.68 -4.06
N GLY A 235 2.13 -0.39 -4.27
CA GLY A 235 0.82 0.22 -4.27
C GLY A 235 0.90 1.73 -4.15
N PHE A 236 -0.19 2.35 -3.72
CA PHE A 236 -0.34 3.80 -3.66
C PHE A 236 -0.66 4.25 -2.23
N THR A 237 -0.29 5.49 -1.91
CA THR A 237 -0.37 6.07 -0.57
C THR A 237 -0.90 7.51 -0.59
N ASP A 238 -0.82 8.19 0.54
CA ASP A 238 -1.25 9.57 0.69
C ASP A 238 -0.32 10.57 -0.02
N PRO A 239 -0.86 11.60 -0.68
CA PRO A 239 -0.07 12.60 -1.40
C PRO A 239 0.81 13.46 -0.48
N THR A 240 0.49 13.52 0.81
CA THR A 240 1.28 14.28 1.80
C THR A 240 2.53 13.55 2.27
N ARG A 241 2.63 12.24 2.00
CA ARG A 241 3.72 11.39 2.49
C ARG A 241 4.83 11.12 1.48
N VAL A 242 4.53 11.27 0.21
CA VAL A 242 5.46 10.97 -0.90
C VAL A 242 5.41 12.10 -1.91
N GLN A 243 6.58 12.62 -2.27
CA GLN A 243 6.69 13.72 -3.25
C GLN A 243 6.54 13.24 -4.69
N ARG A 244 6.97 11.99 -4.97
CA ARG A 244 6.89 11.40 -6.31
C ARG A 244 5.46 10.96 -6.59
N THR A 245 4.99 11.23 -7.81
CA THR A 245 3.75 10.68 -8.35
C THR A 245 4.04 9.82 -9.57
N LEU A 246 3.15 8.88 -9.85
CA LEU A 246 3.15 8.08 -11.07
C LEU A 246 1.83 8.29 -11.82
N PRO A 247 1.88 8.40 -13.15
CA PRO A 247 0.69 8.41 -13.96
C PRO A 247 0.05 7.02 -13.94
N VAL A 248 -1.22 6.96 -13.56
CA VAL A 248 -2.05 5.76 -13.62
C VAL A 248 -3.26 6.00 -14.50
N THR A 249 -3.64 4.98 -15.25
CA THR A 249 -4.79 5.03 -16.14
C THR A 249 -5.98 4.35 -15.48
N HIS A 250 -7.15 4.99 -15.53
CA HIS A 250 -8.43 4.41 -15.14
C HIS A 250 -9.45 4.71 -16.26
N GLY A 251 -9.76 3.70 -17.07
CA GLY A 251 -10.51 3.88 -18.31
C GLY A 251 -9.78 4.86 -19.25
N GLU A 252 -10.48 5.91 -19.70
CA GLU A 252 -9.89 6.96 -20.54
C GLU A 252 -9.18 8.09 -19.77
N ARG A 253 -9.22 8.05 -18.44
CA ARG A 253 -8.67 9.11 -17.61
C ARG A 253 -7.31 8.71 -17.05
N GLN A 254 -6.36 9.63 -17.16
CA GLN A 254 -5.06 9.52 -16.52
C GLN A 254 -5.02 10.46 -15.31
N ARG A 255 -4.46 9.98 -14.21
CA ARG A 255 -4.22 10.78 -13.00
C ARG A 255 -2.87 10.43 -12.40
N ASP A 256 -2.27 11.41 -11.72
CA ASP A 256 -1.05 11.20 -10.97
C ASP A 256 -1.37 10.77 -9.54
N VAL A 257 -0.76 9.65 -9.10
CA VAL A 257 -0.99 9.07 -7.77
C VAL A 257 0.37 8.81 -7.09
N PRO A 258 0.51 9.10 -5.78
CA PRO A 258 1.74 8.85 -5.04
C PRO A 258 1.97 7.37 -4.80
N PRO A 259 3.06 6.76 -5.32
CA PRO A 259 3.36 5.34 -5.18
C PRO A 259 4.17 5.04 -3.93
N VAL A 260 4.02 3.83 -3.39
CA VAL A 260 5.00 3.18 -2.54
C VAL A 260 5.90 2.34 -3.44
N VAL A 261 7.12 2.82 -3.68
CA VAL A 261 8.09 2.19 -4.57
C VAL A 261 9.14 1.45 -3.76
N TRP A 262 9.18 0.14 -3.92
CA TRP A 262 10.22 -0.72 -3.37
C TRP A 262 11.37 -0.83 -4.35
N ARG A 263 12.60 -0.63 -3.87
CA ARG A 263 13.80 -0.72 -4.68
C ARG A 263 14.52 -2.03 -4.43
N THR A 264 14.78 -2.75 -5.50
CA THR A 264 15.52 -4.00 -5.52
C THR A 264 16.86 -3.84 -6.25
N GLY A 265 17.66 -4.90 -6.29
CA GLY A 265 18.94 -4.91 -6.99
C GLY A 265 20.15 -4.64 -6.09
N LEU A 266 21.32 -4.54 -6.71
CA LEU A 266 22.64 -4.58 -6.04
C LEU A 266 22.88 -3.49 -4.99
N ARG A 267 22.22 -2.33 -5.12
CA ARG A 267 22.37 -1.18 -4.21
C ARG A 267 21.25 -1.06 -3.18
N SER A 268 20.28 -1.96 -3.21
CA SER A 268 19.17 -1.92 -2.26
C SER A 268 19.64 -2.25 -0.85
N THR A 269 19.07 -1.55 0.13
CA THR A 269 19.18 -1.88 1.56
C THR A 269 18.05 -2.81 2.00
N GLU A 270 17.00 -2.94 1.19
CA GLU A 270 15.83 -3.80 1.39
C GLU A 270 15.62 -4.75 0.19
N PRO A 271 16.56 -5.65 -0.12
CA PRO A 271 16.48 -6.49 -1.32
C PRO A 271 15.35 -7.53 -1.29
N HIS A 272 14.82 -7.83 -0.11
CA HIS A 272 13.81 -8.86 0.12
C HIS A 272 12.59 -8.29 0.85
N LEU A 273 11.41 -8.86 0.57
CA LEU A 273 10.13 -8.39 1.09
C LEU A 273 9.41 -9.50 1.86
N LEU A 274 8.79 -9.12 2.97
CA LEU A 274 7.79 -9.90 3.69
C LEU A 274 6.46 -9.17 3.65
N ALA A 275 5.41 -9.85 3.19
CA ALA A 275 4.05 -9.37 3.28
C ALA A 275 3.20 -10.35 4.08
N LEU A 276 2.53 -9.84 5.10
CA LEU A 276 1.62 -10.62 5.93
C LEU A 276 0.22 -10.05 5.84
N GLY A 277 -0.81 -10.90 5.92
CA GLY A 277 -2.17 -10.41 5.87
C GLY A 277 -3.19 -11.40 6.40
N GLN A 278 -4.40 -10.89 6.62
CA GLN A 278 -5.55 -11.73 6.93
C GLN A 278 -6.03 -12.48 5.67
N PRO A 279 -6.71 -13.62 5.81
CA PRO A 279 -7.36 -14.27 4.67
C PRO A 279 -8.24 -13.29 3.90
N GLY A 280 -8.12 -13.27 2.57
CA GLY A 280 -8.87 -12.33 1.71
C GLY A 280 -8.37 -10.88 1.68
N SER A 281 -7.30 -10.54 2.39
CA SER A 281 -6.75 -9.17 2.44
C SER A 281 -6.02 -8.73 1.17
N GLY A 282 -5.78 -9.62 0.21
CA GLY A 282 -5.14 -9.31 -1.06
C GLY A 282 -3.64 -9.59 -1.12
N THR A 283 -3.12 -10.48 -0.27
CA THR A 283 -1.71 -10.89 -0.26
C THR A 283 -1.29 -11.56 -1.57
N SER A 284 -2.07 -12.51 -2.11
CA SER A 284 -1.82 -13.12 -3.42
C SER A 284 -1.96 -12.10 -4.57
N THR A 285 -2.85 -11.11 -4.42
CA THR A 285 -2.96 -9.98 -5.36
C THR A 285 -1.68 -9.15 -5.40
N LEU A 286 -1.10 -8.85 -4.24
CA LEU A 286 0.19 -8.16 -4.15
C LEU A 286 1.29 -8.99 -4.83
N LEU A 287 1.34 -10.28 -4.56
CA LEU A 287 2.37 -11.15 -5.13
C LEU A 287 2.25 -11.25 -6.66
N ARG A 288 1.02 -11.37 -7.21
CA ARG A 288 0.78 -11.30 -8.66
C ARG A 288 1.22 -9.96 -9.26
N SER A 289 0.89 -8.85 -8.59
CA SER A 289 1.33 -7.52 -9.03
C SER A 289 2.85 -7.41 -9.09
N ILE A 290 3.56 -7.95 -8.10
CA ILE A 290 5.02 -8.00 -8.07
C ILE A 290 5.55 -8.92 -9.18
N ALA A 291 4.94 -10.11 -9.38
CA ALA A 291 5.34 -11.06 -10.42
C ALA A 291 5.27 -10.45 -11.82
N LEU A 292 4.15 -9.78 -12.16
CA LEU A 292 3.98 -9.12 -13.45
C LEU A 292 5.01 -8.01 -13.69
N GLN A 293 5.35 -7.24 -12.66
CA GLN A 293 6.39 -6.21 -12.76
C GLN A 293 7.79 -6.81 -12.86
N ALA A 294 8.06 -7.89 -12.11
CA ALA A 294 9.34 -8.61 -12.14
C ALA A 294 9.63 -9.21 -13.52
N LEU A 295 8.61 -9.77 -14.18
CA LEU A 295 8.71 -10.39 -15.50
C LEU A 295 9.07 -9.42 -16.63
N LEU A 296 8.92 -8.12 -16.43
CA LEU A 296 9.38 -7.12 -17.41
C LEU A 296 10.91 -7.14 -17.61
N HIS A 297 11.65 -7.53 -16.57
CA HIS A 297 13.12 -7.40 -16.58
C HIS A 297 13.85 -8.59 -15.98
N GLY A 298 13.15 -9.57 -15.40
CA GLY A 298 13.70 -10.67 -14.64
C GLY A 298 13.00 -12.00 -14.90
N ASP A 299 13.51 -13.04 -14.26
CA ASP A 299 12.92 -14.37 -14.24
C ASP A 299 12.29 -14.63 -12.87
N VAL A 300 11.21 -15.41 -12.84
CA VAL A 300 10.50 -15.72 -11.60
C VAL A 300 10.37 -17.22 -11.36
N VAL A 301 10.52 -17.60 -10.10
CA VAL A 301 10.12 -18.91 -9.56
C VAL A 301 9.00 -18.63 -8.56
N ILE A 302 7.88 -19.32 -8.67
CA ILE A 302 6.70 -19.13 -7.84
C ILE A 302 6.44 -20.41 -7.06
N VAL A 303 6.22 -20.24 -5.76
CA VAL A 303 5.79 -21.30 -4.82
C VAL A 303 4.38 -20.94 -4.34
N ASP A 304 3.40 -21.78 -4.68
CA ASP A 304 1.97 -21.61 -4.33
C ASP A 304 1.59 -22.57 -3.17
N GLY A 305 1.78 -22.12 -1.94
CA GLY A 305 1.35 -22.85 -0.74
C GLY A 305 -0.16 -22.78 -0.47
N GLY A 306 -0.88 -21.93 -1.22
CA GLY A 306 -2.34 -21.92 -1.21
C GLY A 306 -2.95 -23.11 -1.92
N GLY A 307 -2.28 -23.61 -2.96
CA GLY A 307 -2.71 -24.76 -3.76
C GLY A 307 -4.01 -24.55 -4.53
N THR A 308 -4.45 -23.28 -4.68
CA THR A 308 -5.73 -22.93 -5.32
C THR A 308 -5.58 -22.51 -6.79
N GLY A 309 -4.34 -22.60 -7.34
CA GLY A 309 -4.08 -22.21 -8.73
C GLY A 309 -4.06 -20.71 -8.98
N GLU A 310 -3.83 -19.91 -7.95
CA GLU A 310 -3.80 -18.45 -8.01
C GLU A 310 -2.79 -17.89 -9.03
N TYR A 311 -1.78 -18.69 -9.38
CA TYR A 311 -0.71 -18.33 -10.30
C TYR A 311 -0.72 -19.12 -11.61
N ALA A 312 -1.80 -19.87 -11.89
CA ALA A 312 -1.92 -20.70 -13.10
C ALA A 312 -1.78 -19.88 -14.39
N CYS A 313 -2.22 -18.63 -14.38
CA CYS A 313 -2.08 -17.73 -15.55
C CYS A 313 -0.62 -17.44 -15.94
N LEU A 314 0.34 -17.64 -15.03
CA LEU A 314 1.77 -17.42 -15.23
C LEU A 314 2.48 -18.68 -15.75
N THR A 315 1.89 -19.86 -15.61
CA THR A 315 2.51 -21.13 -16.04
C THR A 315 2.78 -21.14 -17.54
N GLY A 316 4.01 -21.53 -17.93
CA GLY A 316 4.44 -21.62 -19.33
C GLY A 316 4.57 -20.25 -20.02
N ARG A 317 4.77 -19.18 -19.28
CA ARG A 317 5.05 -17.84 -19.80
C ARG A 317 6.54 -17.57 -19.82
N ASP A 318 6.97 -16.72 -20.76
CA ASP A 318 8.38 -16.32 -20.86
C ASP A 318 8.87 -15.65 -19.57
N GLY A 319 10.05 -16.05 -19.09
CA GLY A 319 10.61 -15.60 -17.82
C GLY A 319 10.04 -16.30 -16.57
N VAL A 320 9.01 -17.15 -16.69
CA VAL A 320 8.50 -17.97 -15.59
C VAL A 320 9.20 -19.34 -15.61
N LEU A 321 10.11 -19.54 -14.66
CA LEU A 321 10.93 -20.76 -14.59
C LEU A 321 10.19 -21.94 -13.97
N ALA A 322 9.37 -21.67 -12.96
CA ALA A 322 8.54 -22.67 -12.28
C ALA A 322 7.34 -22.01 -11.58
N VAL A 323 6.23 -22.75 -11.51
CA VAL A 323 5.08 -22.49 -10.63
C VAL A 323 4.77 -23.81 -9.93
N GLU A 324 5.11 -23.91 -8.65
CA GLU A 324 5.07 -25.17 -7.89
C GLU A 324 4.08 -25.09 -6.72
N ALA A 325 3.20 -26.07 -6.66
CA ALA A 325 2.21 -26.18 -5.58
C ALA A 325 2.38 -27.48 -4.78
N GLY A 326 3.27 -28.39 -5.20
CA GLY A 326 3.53 -29.66 -4.50
C GLY A 326 4.87 -29.65 -3.74
N LEU A 327 4.92 -30.28 -2.57
CA LEU A 327 6.11 -30.29 -1.70
C LEU A 327 7.40 -30.71 -2.42
N ALA A 328 7.33 -31.72 -3.31
CA ALA A 328 8.51 -32.19 -4.04
C ALA A 328 9.02 -31.16 -5.04
N GLY A 329 8.13 -30.56 -5.84
CA GLY A 329 8.47 -29.50 -6.81
C GLY A 329 8.96 -28.24 -6.12
N VAL A 330 8.33 -27.84 -5.02
CA VAL A 330 8.76 -26.70 -4.19
C VAL A 330 10.18 -26.93 -3.66
N THR A 331 10.46 -28.13 -3.09
CA THR A 331 11.79 -28.45 -2.58
C THR A 331 12.83 -28.38 -3.69
N ALA A 332 12.58 -29.00 -4.84
CA ALA A 332 13.48 -29.00 -5.98
C ALA A 332 13.74 -27.58 -6.53
N SER A 333 12.68 -26.77 -6.65
CA SER A 333 12.78 -25.38 -7.12
C SER A 333 13.59 -24.51 -6.15
N LEU A 334 13.41 -24.66 -4.85
CA LEU A 334 14.19 -23.92 -3.84
C LEU A 334 15.64 -24.40 -3.73
N GLU A 335 15.91 -25.69 -3.90
CA GLU A 335 17.28 -26.22 -4.01
C GLU A 335 18.00 -25.65 -5.23
N TRP A 336 17.32 -25.63 -6.37
CA TRP A 336 17.82 -24.98 -7.57
C TRP A 336 18.09 -23.48 -7.34
N ALA A 337 17.15 -22.76 -6.74
CA ALA A 337 17.29 -21.33 -6.48
C ALA A 337 18.46 -21.01 -5.53
N ALA A 338 18.68 -21.84 -4.52
CA ALA A 338 19.84 -21.72 -3.62
C ALA A 338 21.16 -21.93 -4.38
N THR A 339 21.25 -23.00 -5.18
CA THR A 339 22.41 -23.31 -6.02
C THR A 339 22.69 -22.22 -7.05
N GLU A 340 21.64 -21.71 -7.70
CA GLU A 340 21.75 -20.63 -8.69
C GLU A 340 22.22 -19.32 -8.03
N THR A 341 21.76 -19.04 -6.82
CA THR A 341 22.24 -17.88 -6.05
C THR A 341 23.71 -17.97 -5.76
N GLU A 342 24.21 -19.13 -5.34
CA GLU A 342 25.63 -19.36 -5.11
C GLU A 342 26.45 -19.25 -6.42
N ARG A 343 25.97 -19.85 -7.50
CA ARG A 343 26.59 -19.75 -8.82
C ARG A 343 26.75 -18.30 -9.26
N ARG A 344 25.69 -17.51 -9.18
CA ARG A 344 25.68 -16.08 -9.53
C ARG A 344 26.64 -15.29 -8.64
N LEU A 345 26.65 -15.54 -7.34
CA LEU A 345 27.55 -14.89 -6.40
C LEU A 345 29.02 -15.16 -6.74
N ILE A 346 29.38 -16.42 -7.01
CA ILE A 346 30.73 -16.83 -7.40
C ILE A 346 31.12 -16.18 -8.73
N ALA A 347 30.24 -16.21 -9.73
CA ALA A 347 30.48 -15.62 -11.04
C ALA A 347 30.72 -14.10 -10.94
N ALA A 348 29.89 -13.40 -10.20
CA ALA A 348 30.03 -11.96 -9.96
C ALA A 348 31.35 -11.63 -9.23
N ASN A 349 31.71 -12.41 -8.22
CA ASN A 349 32.97 -12.22 -7.49
C ASN A 349 34.20 -12.46 -8.39
N ARG A 350 34.20 -13.52 -9.21
CA ARG A 350 35.30 -13.80 -10.14
C ARG A 350 35.46 -12.70 -11.18
N ALA A 351 34.37 -12.24 -11.77
CA ALA A 351 34.38 -11.11 -12.70
C ALA A 351 34.98 -9.85 -12.05
N HIS A 352 34.52 -9.54 -10.83
CA HIS A 352 35.02 -8.36 -10.10
C HIS A 352 36.53 -8.47 -9.79
N GLN A 353 37.03 -9.67 -9.40
CA GLN A 353 38.45 -9.92 -9.17
C GLN A 353 39.29 -9.77 -10.44
N ALA A 354 38.73 -10.13 -11.60
CA ALA A 354 39.38 -9.97 -12.90
C ALA A 354 39.30 -8.52 -13.46
N GLY A 355 38.50 -7.66 -12.83
CA GLY A 355 38.20 -6.31 -13.35
C GLY A 355 37.20 -6.32 -14.51
N ASP A 356 36.51 -7.43 -14.72
CA ASP A 356 35.52 -7.62 -15.77
C ASP A 356 34.10 -7.30 -15.31
N PRO A 357 33.19 -6.97 -16.22
CA PRO A 357 31.77 -6.85 -15.89
C PRO A 357 31.18 -8.23 -15.52
N PRO A 358 30.13 -8.29 -14.68
CA PRO A 358 29.41 -9.51 -14.39
C PRO A 358 28.92 -10.20 -15.67
N PRO A 359 28.94 -11.55 -15.74
CA PRO A 359 28.42 -12.31 -16.88
C PRO A 359 26.96 -11.93 -17.22
N ASP A 360 26.59 -11.98 -18.49
CA ASP A 360 25.29 -11.54 -18.98
C ASP A 360 24.12 -12.33 -18.36
N ASP A 361 24.33 -13.62 -18.12
CA ASP A 361 23.36 -14.51 -17.49
C ASP A 361 23.09 -14.18 -16.01
N THR A 362 23.95 -13.39 -15.37
CA THR A 362 23.75 -12.92 -13.99
C THR A 362 23.13 -11.52 -13.92
N LYS A 363 23.06 -10.81 -15.06
CA LYS A 363 22.50 -9.44 -15.12
C LYS A 363 21.00 -9.44 -15.01
N ARG A 364 20.32 -10.46 -15.53
CA ARG A 364 18.87 -10.59 -15.44
C ARG A 364 18.48 -10.97 -13.99
N PRO A 365 17.66 -10.18 -13.29
CA PRO A 365 17.24 -10.46 -11.92
C PRO A 365 16.49 -11.79 -11.81
N LEU A 366 16.74 -12.53 -10.73
CA LEU A 366 15.96 -13.72 -10.37
C LEU A 366 15.05 -13.37 -9.18
N TRP A 367 13.76 -13.67 -9.31
CA TRP A 367 12.78 -13.46 -8.26
C TRP A 367 12.26 -14.81 -7.76
N ILE A 368 12.32 -15.00 -6.44
CA ILE A 368 11.77 -16.16 -5.74
C ILE A 368 10.55 -15.67 -4.96
N LEU A 369 9.38 -16.01 -5.46
CA LEU A 369 8.09 -15.55 -4.97
C LEU A 369 7.40 -16.70 -4.22
N LEU A 370 7.16 -16.53 -2.93
CA LEU A 370 6.56 -17.57 -2.09
C LEU A 370 5.23 -17.07 -1.52
N ASP A 371 4.15 -17.77 -1.87
CA ASP A 371 2.86 -17.62 -1.23
C ASP A 371 2.66 -18.75 -0.21
N ARG A 372 2.44 -18.40 1.04
CA ARG A 372 2.23 -19.30 2.18
C ARG A 372 3.27 -20.42 2.31
N PRO A 373 4.57 -20.12 2.38
CA PRO A 373 5.60 -21.17 2.55
C PRO A 373 5.41 -21.99 3.83
N THR A 374 4.76 -21.45 4.85
CA THR A 374 4.46 -22.18 6.10
C THR A 374 3.55 -23.39 5.89
N ALA A 375 2.72 -23.41 4.84
CA ALA A 375 1.93 -24.58 4.48
C ALA A 375 2.83 -25.79 4.16
N PHE A 376 3.95 -25.56 3.47
CA PHE A 376 4.90 -26.63 3.16
C PHE A 376 5.73 -27.07 4.37
N THR A 377 5.91 -26.20 5.37
CA THR A 377 6.52 -26.58 6.64
C THR A 377 5.70 -27.67 7.33
N HIS A 378 4.37 -27.49 7.37
CA HIS A 378 3.46 -28.47 7.95
C HIS A 378 3.42 -29.77 7.15
N LEU A 379 3.38 -29.68 5.82
CA LEU A 379 3.44 -30.87 4.95
C LEU A 379 4.75 -31.63 5.10
N ALA A 380 5.88 -30.93 5.12
CA ALA A 380 7.20 -31.54 5.31
C ALA A 380 7.32 -32.22 6.67
N ALA A 381 6.79 -31.60 7.74
CA ALA A 381 6.79 -32.19 9.07
C ALA A 381 5.94 -33.46 9.13
N ALA A 382 4.77 -33.48 8.47
CA ALA A 382 3.93 -34.66 8.37
C ALA A 382 4.62 -35.82 7.62
N ASP A 383 5.40 -35.51 6.60
CA ASP A 383 6.17 -36.47 5.81
C ASP A 383 7.54 -36.84 6.43
N GLY A 384 7.91 -36.27 7.58
CA GLY A 384 9.21 -36.45 8.21
C GLY A 384 10.39 -35.89 7.38
N ARG A 385 10.12 -34.88 6.52
CA ARG A 385 11.10 -34.22 5.67
C ARG A 385 11.61 -32.92 6.31
N LYS A 386 12.72 -32.42 5.79
CA LYS A 386 13.24 -31.11 6.19
C LYS A 386 12.30 -30.00 5.69
N ASP A 387 12.16 -28.93 6.49
CA ASP A 387 11.42 -27.75 6.11
C ASP A 387 12.05 -27.09 4.86
N PRO A 388 11.30 -26.95 3.76
CA PRO A 388 11.78 -26.30 2.54
C PRO A 388 12.21 -24.84 2.75
N GLN A 389 11.64 -24.14 3.74
CA GLN A 389 12.06 -22.78 4.07
C GLN A 389 13.56 -22.69 4.40
N SER A 390 14.19 -23.78 4.91
CA SER A 390 15.62 -23.81 5.20
C SER A 390 16.50 -23.52 3.98
N LEU A 391 16.02 -23.80 2.77
CA LEU A 391 16.69 -23.53 1.49
C LEU A 391 16.73 -22.03 1.14
N LEU A 392 15.89 -21.21 1.78
CA LEU A 392 15.88 -19.75 1.59
C LEU A 392 17.07 -19.05 2.28
N GLN A 393 17.84 -19.75 3.11
CA GLN A 393 18.95 -19.15 3.86
C GLN A 393 19.98 -18.50 2.94
N VAL A 394 20.35 -19.17 1.85
CA VAL A 394 21.34 -18.67 0.88
C VAL A 394 20.78 -17.49 0.06
N PRO A 395 19.62 -17.60 -0.59
CA PRO A 395 19.01 -16.48 -1.30
C PRO A 395 18.79 -15.24 -0.42
N LEU A 396 18.34 -15.40 0.82
CA LEU A 396 18.09 -14.28 1.73
C LEU A 396 19.39 -13.57 2.18
N ARG A 397 20.46 -14.32 2.43
CA ARG A 397 21.74 -13.74 2.88
C ARG A 397 22.59 -13.17 1.76
N HIS A 398 22.59 -13.83 0.61
CA HIS A 398 23.50 -13.55 -0.50
C HIS A 398 22.77 -13.10 -1.78
N GLY A 399 21.44 -12.99 -1.76
CA GLY A 399 20.65 -12.66 -2.94
C GLY A 399 20.99 -11.29 -3.52
N ARG A 400 21.18 -10.27 -2.68
CA ARG A 400 21.48 -8.93 -3.18
C ARG A 400 22.70 -8.89 -4.14
N PRO A 401 23.91 -9.36 -3.77
CA PRO A 401 25.06 -9.37 -4.67
C PRO A 401 24.91 -10.35 -5.84
N ALA A 402 24.05 -11.35 -5.72
CA ALA A 402 23.73 -12.32 -6.78
C ALA A 402 22.59 -11.85 -7.71
N ASN A 403 22.04 -10.66 -7.50
CA ASN A 403 20.87 -10.14 -8.21
C ASN A 403 19.64 -11.05 -8.07
N VAL A 404 19.42 -11.58 -6.86
CA VAL A 404 18.31 -12.45 -6.48
C VAL A 404 17.46 -11.76 -5.43
N THR A 405 16.17 -11.69 -5.67
CA THR A 405 15.16 -11.07 -4.79
C THR A 405 14.22 -12.14 -4.27
N VAL A 406 13.99 -12.16 -2.96
CA VAL A 406 13.03 -13.07 -2.32
C VAL A 406 11.82 -12.26 -1.83
N VAL A 407 10.63 -12.72 -2.16
CA VAL A 407 9.35 -12.19 -1.67
C VAL A 407 8.64 -13.32 -0.95
N VAL A 408 8.33 -13.10 0.31
CA VAL A 408 7.55 -14.04 1.13
C VAL A 408 6.23 -13.40 1.46
N VAL A 409 5.15 -14.10 1.17
CA VAL A 409 3.79 -13.71 1.51
C VAL A 409 3.17 -14.81 2.35
N ASP A 410 2.59 -14.47 3.52
CA ASP A 410 1.95 -15.44 4.40
C ASP A 410 0.79 -14.82 5.17
N GLN A 411 0.14 -15.61 6.00
CA GLN A 411 -0.89 -15.14 6.92
C GLN A 411 -0.25 -14.46 8.14
N LEU A 412 -0.97 -13.51 8.72
CA LEU A 412 -0.45 -12.72 9.84
C LEU A 412 -0.20 -13.57 11.10
N ASP A 413 -1.02 -14.60 11.31
CA ASP A 413 -0.90 -15.58 12.41
C ASP A 413 0.23 -16.60 12.19
N SER A 414 0.73 -16.72 10.96
CA SER A 414 1.83 -17.63 10.61
C SER A 414 3.23 -17.03 10.79
N MET A 415 3.35 -15.80 11.30
CA MET A 415 4.63 -15.11 11.43
C MET A 415 5.67 -15.90 12.23
N ASP A 416 5.24 -16.56 13.30
CA ASP A 416 6.14 -17.35 14.16
C ASP A 416 6.59 -18.67 13.52
N ALA A 417 5.85 -19.18 12.54
CA ALA A 417 6.20 -20.37 11.75
C ALA A 417 7.21 -20.06 10.63
N LEU A 418 7.44 -18.78 10.34
CA LEU A 418 8.49 -18.37 9.41
C LEU A 418 9.87 -18.53 10.05
N ILE A 419 10.82 -19.09 9.30
CA ILE A 419 12.19 -19.25 9.79
C ILE A 419 12.88 -17.92 10.10
N GLU A 420 13.82 -17.95 11.02
CA GLU A 420 14.56 -16.76 11.44
C GLU A 420 15.21 -15.97 10.28
N PRO A 421 15.87 -16.59 9.27
CA PRO A 421 16.41 -15.88 8.13
C PRO A 421 15.36 -15.06 7.35
N VAL A 422 14.12 -15.55 7.20
CA VAL A 422 13.03 -14.80 6.56
C VAL A 422 12.74 -13.53 7.39
N ARG A 423 12.54 -13.69 8.69
CA ARG A 423 12.23 -12.56 9.57
C ARG A 423 13.34 -11.51 9.66
N GLN A 424 14.62 -11.93 9.59
CA GLN A 424 15.77 -11.01 9.71
C GLN A 424 16.13 -10.30 8.40
N HIS A 425 16.04 -10.98 7.25
CA HIS A 425 16.55 -10.45 6.00
C HIS A 425 15.51 -9.75 5.12
N THR A 426 14.21 -9.92 5.40
CA THR A 426 13.14 -9.21 4.70
C THR A 426 12.90 -7.86 5.39
N ARG A 427 13.59 -6.81 4.91
CA ARG A 427 13.49 -5.47 5.49
C ARG A 427 12.41 -4.60 4.86
N ALA A 428 11.98 -4.90 3.65
CA ALA A 428 10.75 -4.35 3.10
C ALA A 428 9.59 -5.15 3.68
N ARG A 429 8.63 -4.49 4.33
CA ARG A 429 7.54 -5.15 5.06
C ARG A 429 6.20 -4.55 4.70
N VAL A 430 5.21 -5.41 4.53
CA VAL A 430 3.83 -5.05 4.21
C VAL A 430 2.90 -5.83 5.15
N VAL A 431 1.86 -5.17 5.64
CA VAL A 431 0.75 -5.81 6.33
C VAL A 431 -0.54 -5.42 5.62
N LEU A 432 -1.33 -6.39 5.18
CA LEU A 432 -2.58 -6.18 4.48
C LEU A 432 -3.78 -6.66 5.31
N GLY A 433 -4.88 -5.91 5.20
CA GLY A 433 -6.11 -6.19 5.95
C GLY A 433 -6.08 -5.64 7.37
N PRO A 434 -7.15 -5.93 8.13
CA PRO A 434 -7.28 -5.46 9.50
C PRO A 434 -6.22 -6.10 10.40
N ALA A 435 -5.51 -5.28 11.16
CA ALA A 435 -4.51 -5.69 12.13
C ALA A 435 -4.50 -4.73 13.31
N THR A 436 -4.18 -5.23 14.50
CA THR A 436 -4.03 -4.39 15.68
C THR A 436 -2.76 -3.53 15.60
N ALA A 437 -2.69 -2.44 16.36
CA ALA A 437 -1.51 -1.61 16.43
C ALA A 437 -0.26 -2.41 16.85
N GLU A 438 -0.42 -3.34 17.79
CA GLU A 438 0.65 -4.24 18.26
C GLU A 438 1.14 -5.18 17.15
N GLN A 439 0.21 -5.76 16.38
CA GLN A 439 0.55 -6.61 15.23
C GLN A 439 1.28 -5.82 14.15
N LEU A 440 0.81 -4.60 13.85
CA LEU A 440 1.47 -3.71 12.90
C LEU A 440 2.89 -3.36 13.35
N GLU A 441 3.06 -2.98 14.62
CA GLU A 441 4.38 -2.67 15.17
C GLU A 441 5.32 -3.88 15.19
N SER A 442 4.81 -5.05 15.55
CA SER A 442 5.56 -6.32 15.54
C SER A 442 6.11 -6.66 14.17
N VAL A 443 5.28 -6.52 13.12
CA VAL A 443 5.68 -6.84 11.75
C VAL A 443 6.50 -5.72 11.12
N LEU A 444 6.03 -4.48 11.21
CA LEU A 444 6.65 -3.34 10.53
C LEU A 444 7.85 -2.77 11.31
N GLY A 445 7.96 -3.07 12.63
CA GLY A 445 8.99 -2.55 13.50
C GLY A 445 8.82 -1.07 13.85
N ALA A 446 7.64 -0.50 13.59
CA ALA A 446 7.22 0.83 14.01
C ALA A 446 5.68 0.93 13.93
N PRO A 447 5.04 1.69 14.81
CA PRO A 447 3.60 1.91 14.75
C PRO A 447 3.23 2.76 13.53
N PRO A 448 2.04 2.57 12.96
CA PRO A 448 1.53 3.47 11.93
C PRO A 448 1.19 4.84 12.54
N HIS A 449 1.30 5.89 11.74
CA HIS A 449 0.88 7.24 12.15
C HIS A 449 -0.63 7.48 12.03
N THR A 450 -1.39 6.43 11.86
CA THR A 450 -2.84 6.46 11.65
C THR A 450 -3.49 5.39 12.51
N THR A 451 -4.75 5.61 12.85
CA THR A 451 -5.52 4.56 13.53
C THR A 451 -5.87 3.45 12.57
N PRO A 452 -5.56 2.19 12.89
CA PRO A 452 -6.07 1.06 12.14
C PRO A 452 -7.61 1.04 12.15
N ILE A 453 -8.22 0.60 11.05
CA ILE A 453 -9.67 0.39 10.97
C ILE A 453 -9.98 -1.09 10.80
N ASP A 454 -11.11 -1.51 11.34
CA ASP A 454 -11.53 -2.92 11.36
C ASP A 454 -12.01 -3.40 9.97
N GLU A 455 -12.61 -2.50 9.18
CA GLU A 455 -13.14 -2.81 7.84
C GLU A 455 -12.28 -2.14 6.79
N LEU A 456 -11.43 -2.92 6.13
CA LEU A 456 -10.55 -2.48 5.04
C LEU A 456 -10.95 -3.13 3.72
N PRO A 457 -10.94 -2.37 2.61
CA PRO A 457 -11.09 -2.99 1.29
C PRO A 457 -9.89 -3.91 1.01
N PRO A 458 -10.06 -4.95 0.18
CA PRO A 458 -8.96 -5.80 -0.23
C PRO A 458 -7.78 -4.99 -0.79
N GLY A 459 -6.56 -5.41 -0.48
CA GLY A 459 -5.33 -4.71 -0.88
C GLY A 459 -4.99 -3.47 -0.04
N ARG A 460 -5.81 -3.13 0.97
CA ARG A 460 -5.52 -2.04 1.91
C ARG A 460 -4.68 -2.53 3.07
N GLY A 461 -3.73 -1.71 3.49
CA GLY A 461 -2.87 -1.99 4.63
C GLY A 461 -1.78 -0.95 4.82
N TYR A 462 -0.63 -1.41 5.27
CA TYR A 462 0.53 -0.58 5.59
C TYR A 462 1.80 -1.19 5.02
N ALA A 463 2.74 -0.34 4.64
CA ALA A 463 4.06 -0.74 4.18
C ALA A 463 5.15 0.07 4.86
N ARG A 464 6.28 -0.58 5.16
CA ARG A 464 7.51 0.05 5.61
C ARG A 464 8.69 -0.49 4.83
N LEU A 465 9.50 0.39 4.28
CA LEU A 465 10.69 0.05 3.53
C LEU A 465 11.92 0.38 4.39
N GLY A 466 12.58 -0.67 4.89
CA GLY A 466 13.75 -0.57 5.77
C GLY A 466 13.47 0.20 7.05
N THR A 467 14.22 1.28 7.28
CA THR A 467 14.06 2.19 8.42
C THR A 467 13.18 3.40 8.12
N GLY A 468 12.57 3.44 6.93
CA GLY A 468 11.69 4.52 6.52
C GLY A 468 10.40 4.61 7.35
N PRO A 469 9.57 5.61 7.08
CA PRO A 469 8.28 5.75 7.73
C PRO A 469 7.32 4.65 7.30
N VAL A 470 6.31 4.40 8.14
CA VAL A 470 5.18 3.54 7.78
C VAL A 470 4.22 4.33 6.89
N HIS A 471 3.91 3.76 5.73
CA HIS A 471 2.96 4.32 4.77
C HIS A 471 1.67 3.52 4.79
N ARG A 472 0.52 4.17 4.68
CA ARG A 472 -0.70 3.51 4.25
C ARG A 472 -0.49 2.98 2.84
N LEU A 473 -1.10 1.85 2.53
CA LEU A 473 -0.91 1.20 1.24
C LEU A 473 -2.26 0.76 0.67
N GLN A 474 -2.47 1.01 -0.62
CA GLN A 474 -3.48 0.34 -1.42
C GLN A 474 -2.79 -0.34 -2.60
N VAL A 475 -2.85 -1.66 -2.62
CA VAL A 475 -2.31 -2.51 -3.70
C VAL A 475 -3.17 -2.34 -4.96
N PRO A 476 -2.58 -2.28 -6.17
CA PRO A 476 -3.35 -2.29 -7.41
C PRO A 476 -4.17 -3.57 -7.55
N ALA A 477 -5.39 -3.45 -8.07
CA ALA A 477 -6.24 -4.61 -8.32
C ALA A 477 -5.60 -5.52 -9.39
N THR A 478 -5.08 -6.66 -8.95
CA THR A 478 -4.42 -7.67 -9.78
C THR A 478 -5.02 -9.04 -9.45
N PRO A 479 -6.31 -9.27 -9.78
CA PRO A 479 -6.99 -10.51 -9.43
C PRO A 479 -6.46 -11.69 -10.23
N ASN A 480 -6.89 -12.91 -9.86
CA ASN A 480 -6.70 -14.08 -10.69
C ASN A 480 -7.61 -13.96 -11.94
N PRO A 481 -7.04 -13.90 -13.17
CA PRO A 481 -7.85 -13.74 -14.37
C PRO A 481 -8.64 -15.00 -14.75
N TYR A 482 -8.45 -16.10 -14.04
CA TYR A 482 -9.18 -17.37 -14.23
C TYR A 482 -10.23 -17.60 -13.14
N ASP A 483 -10.47 -16.62 -12.27
CA ASP A 483 -11.54 -16.66 -11.29
C ASP A 483 -12.82 -16.07 -11.92
N ASP A 484 -13.86 -16.90 -12.01
CA ASP A 484 -15.15 -16.55 -12.61
C ASP A 484 -15.86 -15.39 -11.87
N ALA A 485 -15.48 -15.11 -10.63
CA ALA A 485 -16.02 -13.99 -9.85
C ALA A 485 -15.36 -12.65 -10.19
N THR A 486 -14.26 -12.66 -10.96
CA THR A 486 -13.52 -11.44 -11.29
C THR A 486 -14.18 -10.70 -12.47
N PRO A 487 -14.38 -9.37 -12.37
CA PRO A 487 -14.91 -8.57 -13.49
C PRO A 487 -14.02 -8.65 -14.73
N ASP A 488 -14.62 -8.81 -15.91
CA ASP A 488 -13.94 -8.97 -17.21
C ASP A 488 -12.86 -7.92 -17.47
N ALA A 489 -13.14 -6.66 -17.16
CA ALA A 489 -12.18 -5.56 -17.37
C ALA A 489 -10.89 -5.72 -16.53
N LEU A 490 -10.99 -6.29 -15.32
CA LEU A 490 -9.82 -6.56 -14.49
C LEU A 490 -9.08 -7.82 -14.96
N CYS A 491 -9.81 -8.83 -15.45
CA CYS A 491 -9.21 -10.00 -16.09
C CYS A 491 -8.39 -9.58 -17.30
N GLU A 492 -8.98 -8.78 -18.20
CA GLU A 492 -8.33 -8.28 -19.42
C GLU A 492 -7.07 -7.45 -19.07
N ALA A 493 -7.14 -6.59 -18.05
CA ALA A 493 -6.02 -5.83 -17.58
C ALA A 493 -4.83 -6.74 -17.16
N VAL A 494 -5.07 -7.81 -16.41
CA VAL A 494 -4.04 -8.77 -16.01
C VAL A 494 -3.53 -9.56 -17.24
N LEU A 495 -4.43 -10.08 -18.07
CA LEU A 495 -4.07 -10.88 -19.25
C LEU A 495 -3.20 -10.11 -20.25
N SER A 496 -3.46 -8.80 -20.41
CA SER A 496 -2.68 -7.93 -21.31
C SER A 496 -1.24 -7.70 -20.83
N LEU A 497 -0.95 -7.92 -19.56
CA LEU A 497 0.38 -7.77 -18.95
C LEU A 497 1.19 -9.06 -18.96
N LEU A 498 0.55 -10.21 -19.23
CA LEU A 498 1.24 -11.49 -19.23
C LEU A 498 2.25 -11.58 -20.38
N PRO A 499 3.48 -12.07 -20.12
CA PRO A 499 4.42 -12.38 -21.17
C PRO A 499 3.86 -13.40 -22.18
N PRO A 500 4.42 -13.49 -23.39
CA PRO A 500 4.04 -14.53 -24.35
C PRO A 500 4.24 -15.92 -23.74
N ARG A 501 3.51 -16.91 -24.23
CA ARG A 501 3.76 -18.31 -23.86
C ARG A 501 5.06 -18.77 -24.52
N THR A 502 5.89 -19.49 -23.78
CA THR A 502 7.02 -20.21 -24.36
C THR A 502 6.45 -21.30 -25.26
N THR A 503 6.67 -21.18 -26.57
CA THR A 503 6.39 -22.26 -27.50
C THR A 503 7.38 -23.39 -27.14
N PRO A 504 6.94 -24.64 -26.91
CA PRO A 504 7.88 -25.75 -26.76
C PRO A 504 8.76 -25.74 -28.01
N ALA A 505 10.09 -25.78 -27.83
CA ALA A 505 10.99 -25.94 -28.95
C ALA A 505 10.55 -27.22 -29.71
N ASP A 506 10.20 -27.05 -31.00
CA ASP A 506 9.81 -28.15 -31.85
C ASP A 506 10.84 -29.29 -31.74
N GLY A 507 10.50 -30.37 -31.06
CA GLY A 507 11.38 -31.54 -31.02
C GLY A 507 11.21 -32.54 -29.87
N GLU A 508 10.54 -32.20 -28.79
CA GLU A 508 10.17 -33.22 -27.81
C GLU A 508 8.67 -33.52 -27.89
N THR A 509 8.31 -34.32 -28.87
CA THR A 509 7.10 -35.15 -28.79
C THR A 509 7.26 -36.00 -27.54
N ILE A 510 6.57 -35.64 -26.45
CA ILE A 510 6.33 -36.57 -25.35
C ILE A 510 5.72 -37.78 -26.02
N PRO A 511 6.35 -38.98 -25.97
CA PRO A 511 5.72 -40.15 -26.50
C PRO A 511 4.39 -40.27 -25.75
N GLU A 512 3.29 -40.19 -26.50
CA GLU A 512 1.97 -40.57 -26.03
C GLU A 512 2.17 -41.95 -25.40
N GLN A 513 2.17 -42.03 -24.07
CA GLN A 513 2.07 -43.30 -23.39
C GLN A 513 0.75 -43.88 -23.86
N ASP A 514 0.88 -44.82 -24.78
CA ASP A 514 -0.18 -45.70 -25.23
C ASP A 514 -0.77 -46.37 -23.97
N GLN A 515 -1.79 -45.74 -23.40
CA GLN A 515 -2.63 -46.33 -22.37
C GLN A 515 -3.59 -47.30 -23.06
N SER A 516 -3.05 -48.23 -23.82
CA SER A 516 -3.68 -49.52 -23.97
C SER A 516 -3.40 -50.32 -22.70
N GLU A 517 -4.06 -49.92 -21.61
CA GLU A 517 -4.25 -50.82 -20.49
C GLU A 517 -5.04 -52.02 -21.03
N ASP A 518 -4.30 -53.10 -21.21
CA ASP A 518 -4.82 -54.46 -21.28
C ASP A 518 -5.71 -54.67 -20.03
N VAL A 519 -7.02 -54.48 -20.20
CA VAL A 519 -8.02 -54.84 -19.19
C VAL A 519 -8.00 -56.35 -19.16
N PRO A 520 -7.47 -57.00 -18.13
CA PRO A 520 -7.58 -58.45 -18.03
C PRO A 520 -9.05 -58.82 -17.91
N GLU A 521 -9.53 -59.76 -18.79
CA GLU A 521 -10.83 -60.34 -18.73
C GLU A 521 -11.15 -60.85 -17.30
N PRO A 522 -12.35 -60.62 -16.77
CA PRO A 522 -12.71 -61.10 -15.43
C PRO A 522 -12.71 -62.63 -15.40
N VAL A 523 -11.82 -63.17 -14.59
CA VAL A 523 -11.81 -64.58 -14.23
C VAL A 523 -13.14 -64.89 -13.53
N PRO A 524 -13.87 -65.97 -13.90
CA PRO A 524 -15.15 -66.32 -13.25
C PRO A 524 -14.90 -66.67 -11.78
N THR A 525 -15.48 -65.91 -10.90
CA THR A 525 -15.47 -66.07 -9.45
C THR A 525 -16.16 -67.40 -9.11
N ALA A 526 -15.40 -68.29 -8.49
CA ALA A 526 -15.99 -69.48 -7.86
C ALA A 526 -16.93 -69.05 -6.73
N GLU A 527 -18.12 -69.72 -6.67
CA GLU A 527 -19.11 -69.52 -5.63
C GLU A 527 -18.47 -69.74 -4.24
N GLU A 528 -18.50 -68.67 -3.42
CA GLU A 528 -18.26 -68.81 -1.96
C GLU A 528 -19.42 -69.52 -1.29
N PRO A 529 -19.15 -70.50 -0.40
CA PRO A 529 -20.21 -71.17 0.35
C PRO A 529 -20.82 -70.22 1.41
N GLU A 530 -22.13 -70.27 1.59
CA GLU A 530 -22.92 -69.59 2.61
C GLU A 530 -22.34 -69.78 4.03
N PRO A 531 -22.22 -68.72 4.84
CA PRO A 531 -21.77 -68.85 6.22
C PRO A 531 -22.87 -69.45 7.09
N GLU A 532 -22.52 -70.52 7.87
CA GLU A 532 -23.33 -71.07 8.95
C GLU A 532 -23.63 -69.99 10.03
N PRO A 533 -24.81 -70.09 10.71
CA PRO A 533 -25.21 -69.13 11.73
C PRO A 533 -24.40 -69.32 13.03
N GLU A 534 -23.74 -68.23 13.48
CA GLU A 534 -23.09 -68.20 14.79
C GLU A 534 -24.07 -68.26 15.95
N PRO A 535 -23.70 -68.95 17.04
CA PRO A 535 -24.51 -69.03 18.24
C PRO A 535 -24.44 -67.77 19.09
N GLY A 536 -25.58 -67.35 19.63
CA GLY A 536 -25.89 -66.15 20.37
C GLY A 536 -24.85 -65.67 21.40
N ALA A 537 -24.54 -64.39 21.33
CA ALA A 537 -23.79 -63.69 22.36
C ALA A 537 -24.69 -63.34 23.57
N PRO A 538 -24.15 -63.35 24.80
CA PRO A 538 -24.92 -63.07 26.00
C PRO A 538 -25.20 -61.55 26.17
N GLU A 539 -26.43 -61.30 26.67
CA GLU A 539 -26.93 -59.97 27.03
C GLU A 539 -25.98 -59.22 28.04
N THR A 540 -25.63 -58.03 27.73
CA THR A 540 -24.91 -57.12 28.65
C THR A 540 -25.96 -56.31 29.43
N PRO A 541 -25.82 -56.13 30.74
CA PRO A 541 -26.79 -55.36 31.52
C PRO A 541 -26.66 -53.87 31.36
N GLU A 542 -27.83 -53.24 31.31
CA GLU A 542 -28.14 -51.83 31.26
C GLU A 542 -27.40 -51.02 32.36
N ALA A 543 -26.54 -50.05 31.99
CA ALA A 543 -25.89 -49.17 32.92
C ALA A 543 -26.76 -47.95 33.19
N ALA A 544 -27.04 -47.71 34.47
CA ALA A 544 -27.76 -46.56 35.01
C ALA A 544 -27.09 -45.22 34.71
N PRO A 545 -27.84 -44.09 34.61
CA PRO A 545 -27.28 -42.80 34.27
C PRO A 545 -26.47 -42.17 35.41
N ALA A 546 -25.27 -41.70 35.12
CA ALA A 546 -24.39 -40.99 36.04
C ALA A 546 -24.92 -39.59 36.36
N ALA A 547 -24.95 -39.26 37.65
CA ALA A 547 -25.37 -37.99 38.22
C ALA A 547 -24.38 -36.86 37.90
N VAL A 548 -24.94 -35.69 37.54
CA VAL A 548 -24.26 -34.42 37.34
C VAL A 548 -23.82 -33.85 38.71
N PRO A 549 -22.57 -33.41 38.93
CA PRO A 549 -22.21 -32.72 40.16
C PRO A 549 -22.67 -31.26 40.13
N VAL A 550 -23.45 -30.89 41.14
CA VAL A 550 -23.84 -29.51 41.47
C VAL A 550 -22.65 -28.82 42.11
N LEU A 551 -22.20 -27.71 41.49
CA LEU A 551 -21.23 -26.78 42.06
C LEU A 551 -21.96 -25.86 43.06
N THR A 552 -21.72 -26.09 44.34
CA THR A 552 -22.03 -25.14 45.44
C THR A 552 -21.04 -23.98 45.45
N LYS A 553 -21.60 -22.77 45.40
CA LYS A 553 -20.93 -21.52 45.76
C LYS A 553 -20.74 -21.46 47.27
N GLU A 554 -19.53 -21.23 47.71
CA GLU A 554 -19.28 -20.63 49.02
C GLU A 554 -18.48 -19.34 48.87
N THR A 555 -19.05 -18.27 49.45
CA THR A 555 -18.62 -16.95 49.96
C THR A 555 -17.34 -16.35 49.43
#